data_fb264d1e4274ed28c9d3e93efe6433fa
#
_entry.id   fb264d1e4274ed28c9d3e93efe6433fa
#
_cell.length_a   1.000
_cell.length_b   1.000
_cell.length_c   1.000
_cell.angle_alpha   90.00
_cell.angle_beta   90.00
_cell.angle_gamma   90.00
#
_symmetry.space_group_name_H-M   'P 1'
#
loop_
_entity.id
_entity.type
_entity.pdbx_description
1 polymer ?
#
loop_
_entity_poly.entity_id
_entity_poly.type
_entity_poly.pdbx_seq_one_letter_code
_entity_poly.pdbx_strand_id
1 'polypeptide(L)'
;MSEKLQKVLARAGHGSRREMEALIKAGRVSVNGLVAKLGERLEDENATVRIDGHNVSVKASEEVVCRVLAYYKPEGELCTRHDPEGRRTVFDRLPKIQGARWVSVGRLDANTSGLLLFTTDGELANRLMHPSRQVEREYLVRVFGEVNEKMIQNLVRGVELEDGLARFEDVVYTGGEGMNHTFYVVINEGRNREVRRLWESQGPTVSRLKRVRYGDIFLDKKLPRGGWMELELKEVNYLREMVELAPEKTSLIDPHNTSRKRDRSRSQKIRRAVKRHEERVNNSGGRANQRRKPAKAKTRRQG
;
A
#
# COMPACT_ATOMS: atom_id res chain seq x y z
N MET A 1 29.83 4.20 -6.80
CA MET A 1 29.37 3.05 -5.96
C MET A 1 29.20 1.82 -6.83
N SER A 2 29.72 0.67 -6.42
CA SER A 2 29.60 -0.58 -7.18
C SER A 2 28.23 -1.20 -6.99
N GLU A 3 27.41 -1.30 -8.06
CA GLU A 3 26.09 -1.92 -8.06
C GLU A 3 26.05 -3.17 -8.97
N LYS A 4 25.22 -4.17 -8.63
CA LYS A 4 25.01 -5.33 -9.51
C LYS A 4 24.46 -4.91 -10.86
N LEU A 5 25.06 -5.35 -11.96
CA LEU A 5 24.71 -4.98 -13.34
C LEU A 5 23.22 -5.17 -13.64
N GLN A 6 22.61 -6.32 -13.23
CA GLN A 6 21.17 -6.55 -13.41
C GLN A 6 20.30 -5.55 -12.65
N LYS A 7 20.77 -5.00 -11.50
CA LYS A 7 20.05 -3.97 -10.77
C LYS A 7 20.05 -2.64 -11.52
N VAL A 8 21.21 -2.26 -12.05
CA VAL A 8 21.38 -1.03 -12.84
C VAL A 8 20.54 -1.06 -14.11
N LEU A 9 20.63 -2.13 -14.90
CA LEU A 9 19.84 -2.32 -16.12
C LEU A 9 18.33 -2.31 -15.85
N ALA A 10 17.92 -2.99 -14.79
CA ALA A 10 16.50 -3.00 -14.40
C ALA A 10 16.00 -1.61 -13.96
N ARG A 11 16.82 -0.83 -13.24
CA ARG A 11 16.49 0.56 -12.85
C ARG A 11 16.36 1.44 -14.09
N ALA A 12 17.25 1.31 -15.06
CA ALA A 12 17.23 2.04 -16.31
C ALA A 12 16.05 1.69 -17.25
N GLY A 13 15.20 0.73 -16.86
CA GLY A 13 13.97 0.41 -17.58
C GLY A 13 14.10 -0.71 -18.63
N HIS A 14 15.25 -1.39 -18.74
CA HIS A 14 15.48 -2.42 -19.75
C HIS A 14 14.79 -3.77 -19.44
N GLY A 15 14.18 -3.92 -18.27
CA GLY A 15 13.45 -5.11 -17.88
C GLY A 15 13.44 -5.35 -16.36
N SER A 16 13.00 -6.52 -15.93
CA SER A 16 13.11 -6.95 -14.52
C SER A 16 14.54 -7.40 -14.20
N ARG A 17 14.91 -7.44 -12.92
CA ARG A 17 16.21 -7.98 -12.50
C ARG A 17 16.42 -9.42 -12.99
N ARG A 18 15.37 -10.25 -12.93
CA ARG A 18 15.43 -11.65 -13.41
C ARG A 18 15.59 -11.75 -14.93
N GLU A 19 14.91 -10.89 -15.70
CA GLU A 19 15.11 -10.81 -17.14
C GLU A 19 16.53 -10.38 -17.49
N MET A 20 17.07 -9.39 -16.78
CA MET A 20 18.46 -8.96 -16.97
C MET A 20 19.46 -10.05 -16.59
N GLU A 21 19.22 -10.79 -15.52
CA GLU A 21 20.02 -11.97 -15.16
C GLU A 21 19.97 -13.04 -16.26
N ALA A 22 18.81 -13.28 -16.86
CA ALA A 22 18.68 -14.23 -17.98
C ALA A 22 19.46 -13.77 -19.21
N LEU A 23 19.40 -12.47 -19.57
CA LEU A 23 20.18 -11.91 -20.66
C LEU A 23 21.68 -11.98 -20.39
N ILE A 24 22.13 -11.69 -19.17
CA ILE A 24 23.55 -11.82 -18.79
C ILE A 24 23.99 -13.28 -18.90
N LYS A 25 23.23 -14.25 -18.39
CA LYS A 25 23.49 -15.67 -18.50
C LYS A 25 23.57 -16.15 -19.95
N ALA A 26 22.76 -15.58 -20.83
CA ALA A 26 22.72 -15.88 -22.25
C ALA A 26 23.88 -15.23 -23.06
N GLY A 27 24.80 -14.47 -22.39
CA GLY A 27 25.90 -13.77 -23.05
C GLY A 27 25.47 -12.58 -23.90
N ARG A 28 24.23 -12.07 -23.73
CA ARG A 28 23.64 -11.02 -24.56
C ARG A 28 23.94 -9.61 -24.01
N VAL A 29 24.64 -9.50 -22.88
CA VAL A 29 25.02 -8.23 -22.24
C VAL A 29 26.54 -8.11 -22.25
N SER A 30 27.06 -6.94 -22.64
CA SER A 30 28.49 -6.63 -22.55
C SER A 30 28.72 -5.29 -21.87
N VAL A 31 29.86 -5.18 -21.17
CA VAL A 31 30.36 -3.99 -20.53
C VAL A 31 31.74 -3.68 -21.09
N ASN A 32 31.92 -2.48 -21.63
CA ASN A 32 33.17 -2.05 -22.29
C ASN A 32 33.71 -3.06 -23.35
N GLY A 33 32.79 -3.71 -24.08
CA GLY A 33 33.10 -4.69 -25.10
C GLY A 33 33.31 -6.12 -24.61
N LEU A 34 33.38 -6.37 -23.32
CA LEU A 34 33.50 -7.71 -22.73
C LEU A 34 32.12 -8.25 -22.33
N VAL A 35 31.89 -9.55 -22.61
CA VAL A 35 30.64 -10.23 -22.22
C VAL A 35 30.54 -10.29 -20.70
N ALA A 36 29.45 -9.75 -20.19
CA ALA A 36 29.21 -9.66 -18.75
C ALA A 36 28.92 -11.05 -18.13
N LYS A 37 29.37 -11.25 -16.90
CA LYS A 37 29.14 -12.47 -16.12
C LYS A 37 28.02 -12.29 -15.08
N LEU A 38 27.37 -13.39 -14.71
CA LEU A 38 26.34 -13.33 -13.66
C LEU A 38 26.97 -12.89 -12.34
N GLY A 39 26.31 -11.91 -11.70
CA GLY A 39 26.80 -11.32 -10.45
C GLY A 39 27.77 -10.16 -10.64
N GLU A 40 28.16 -9.86 -11.87
CA GLU A 40 29.01 -8.71 -12.19
C GLU A 40 28.48 -7.41 -11.68
N ARG A 41 29.38 -6.54 -11.27
CA ARG A 41 29.04 -5.22 -10.72
C ARG A 41 29.54 -4.13 -11.66
N LEU A 42 28.73 -3.12 -11.85
CA LEU A 42 29.14 -1.92 -12.58
C LEU A 42 29.82 -0.97 -11.58
N GLU A 43 31.11 -0.71 -11.81
CA GLU A 43 31.94 0.16 -10.97
C GLU A 43 32.09 1.55 -11.57
N ASP A 44 32.16 1.62 -12.89
CA ASP A 44 32.28 2.85 -13.66
C ASP A 44 30.89 3.28 -14.20
N GLU A 45 30.44 4.45 -13.82
CA GLU A 45 29.18 5.05 -14.28
C GLU A 45 29.22 5.44 -15.78
N ASN A 46 30.42 5.61 -16.36
CA ASN A 46 30.64 5.91 -17.77
C ASN A 46 30.85 4.67 -18.62
N ALA A 47 30.77 3.48 -18.03
CA ALA A 47 30.95 2.24 -18.77
C ALA A 47 29.94 2.11 -19.92
N THR A 48 30.41 1.74 -21.09
CA THR A 48 29.56 1.44 -22.24
C THR A 48 28.92 0.07 -22.06
N VAL A 49 27.60 0.06 -21.77
CA VAL A 49 26.83 -1.18 -21.64
C VAL A 49 26.03 -1.43 -22.91
N ARG A 50 26.05 -2.67 -23.40
CA ARG A 50 25.29 -3.10 -24.58
C ARG A 50 24.41 -4.30 -24.25
N ILE A 51 23.21 -4.30 -24.82
CA ILE A 51 22.28 -5.45 -24.85
C ILE A 51 22.09 -5.81 -26.34
N ASP A 52 22.33 -7.04 -26.71
CA ASP A 52 22.24 -7.50 -28.09
C ASP A 52 23.05 -6.62 -29.07
N GLY A 53 24.22 -6.15 -28.67
CA GLY A 53 25.06 -5.24 -29.44
C GLY A 53 24.65 -3.77 -29.45
N HIS A 54 23.47 -3.42 -28.97
CA HIS A 54 22.98 -2.04 -28.92
C HIS A 54 23.38 -1.33 -27.62
N ASN A 55 23.89 -0.12 -27.71
CA ASN A 55 24.21 0.70 -26.55
C ASN A 55 22.95 0.99 -25.75
N VAL A 56 22.99 0.76 -24.44
CA VAL A 56 21.91 1.07 -23.52
C VAL A 56 22.38 2.11 -22.51
N SER A 57 21.51 3.10 -22.24
CA SER A 57 21.81 4.11 -21.23
C SER A 57 21.63 3.53 -19.84
N VAL A 58 22.66 3.66 -19.03
CA VAL A 58 22.63 3.33 -17.60
C VAL A 58 22.91 4.61 -16.84
N LYS A 59 21.88 5.14 -16.19
CA LYS A 59 22.02 6.33 -15.35
C LYS A 59 22.37 5.94 -13.92
N ALA A 60 23.21 6.74 -13.27
CA ALA A 60 23.43 6.65 -11.83
C ALA A 60 22.08 6.76 -11.07
N SER A 61 21.98 6.13 -9.89
CA SER A 61 20.73 6.18 -9.10
C SER A 61 20.36 7.61 -8.67
N GLU A 62 21.36 8.47 -8.54
CA GLU A 62 21.20 9.87 -8.13
C GLU A 62 20.63 10.77 -9.25
N GLU A 63 20.73 10.34 -10.51
CA GLU A 63 20.17 11.07 -11.65
C GLU A 63 18.68 10.76 -11.92
N VAL A 64 18.16 9.72 -11.32
CA VAL A 64 16.75 9.34 -11.47
C VAL A 64 15.94 9.93 -10.34
N VAL A 65 15.20 11.01 -10.63
CA VAL A 65 14.28 11.60 -9.66
C VAL A 65 13.29 10.56 -9.17
N CYS A 66 13.18 10.42 -7.83
CA CYS A 66 12.24 9.51 -7.22
C CYS A 66 10.81 10.04 -7.40
N ARG A 67 10.02 9.36 -8.21
CA ARG A 67 8.62 9.62 -8.41
C ARG A 67 7.79 8.58 -7.70
N VAL A 68 6.64 8.98 -7.15
CA VAL A 68 5.70 8.05 -6.52
C VAL A 68 4.29 8.33 -7.04
N LEU A 69 3.60 7.27 -7.46
CA LEU A 69 2.18 7.32 -7.84
C LEU A 69 1.33 6.66 -6.77
N ALA A 70 0.23 7.30 -6.43
CA ALA A 70 -0.91 6.68 -5.75
C ALA A 70 -1.90 6.20 -6.81
N TYR A 71 -2.12 4.91 -6.88
CA TYR A 71 -3.02 4.26 -7.84
C TYR A 71 -4.23 3.69 -7.11
N TYR A 72 -5.42 3.93 -7.63
CA TYR A 72 -6.63 3.27 -7.14
C TYR A 72 -6.86 1.98 -7.91
N LYS A 73 -6.29 0.88 -7.42
CA LYS A 73 -6.48 -0.44 -8.00
C LYS A 73 -7.96 -0.85 -7.91
N PRO A 74 -8.64 -1.15 -9.03
CA PRO A 74 -9.94 -1.80 -9.00
C PRO A 74 -9.81 -3.30 -8.66
N GLU A 75 -10.91 -3.92 -8.32
CA GLU A 75 -11.00 -5.38 -8.26
C GLU A 75 -10.85 -5.97 -9.66
N GLY A 76 -10.29 -7.18 -9.78
CA GLY A 76 -10.06 -7.89 -11.03
C GLY A 76 -8.70 -7.66 -11.68
N GLU A 77 -7.99 -6.57 -11.37
CA GLU A 77 -6.62 -6.34 -11.88
C GLU A 77 -5.59 -7.12 -11.07
N LEU A 78 -4.55 -7.60 -11.76
CA LEU A 78 -3.45 -8.37 -11.17
C LEU A 78 -2.23 -7.49 -10.93
N CYS A 79 -1.55 -7.69 -9.80
CA CYS A 79 -0.29 -7.02 -9.47
C CYS A 79 0.91 -7.78 -10.08
N THR A 80 0.89 -7.97 -11.38
CA THR A 80 2.00 -8.57 -12.17
C THR A 80 2.26 -7.72 -13.41
N ARG A 81 3.45 -7.86 -13.99
CA ARG A 81 3.80 -7.24 -15.28
C ARG A 81 3.38 -8.08 -16.48
N HIS A 82 3.31 -9.37 -16.28
CA HIS A 82 2.92 -10.32 -17.31
C HIS A 82 1.94 -11.31 -16.71
N ASP A 83 0.83 -11.51 -17.38
CA ASP A 83 -0.15 -12.54 -17.08
C ASP A 83 -0.31 -13.46 -18.29
N PRO A 84 -0.04 -14.77 -18.15
CA PRO A 84 -0.16 -15.71 -19.26
C PRO A 84 -1.57 -15.83 -19.83
N GLU A 85 -2.60 -15.54 -19.01
CA GLU A 85 -4.01 -15.60 -19.41
C GLU A 85 -4.52 -14.28 -20.02
N GLY A 86 -3.65 -13.26 -20.15
CA GLY A 86 -4.00 -11.96 -20.76
C GLY A 86 -4.98 -11.12 -19.92
N ARG A 87 -5.14 -11.40 -18.62
CA ARG A 87 -5.96 -10.58 -17.73
C ARG A 87 -5.31 -9.21 -17.51
N ARG A 88 -6.11 -8.22 -17.23
CA ARG A 88 -5.62 -6.87 -16.97
C ARG A 88 -4.68 -6.82 -15.77
N THR A 89 -3.61 -6.07 -15.93
CA THR A 89 -2.62 -5.82 -14.88
C THR A 89 -2.66 -4.36 -14.41
N VAL A 90 -2.16 -4.12 -13.21
CA VAL A 90 -2.05 -2.76 -12.65
C VAL A 90 -1.09 -1.87 -13.46
N PHE A 91 -0.20 -2.46 -14.27
CA PHE A 91 0.78 -1.72 -15.07
C PHE A 91 0.20 -1.17 -16.39
N ASP A 92 -0.92 -1.72 -16.87
CA ASP A 92 -1.52 -1.34 -18.16
C ASP A 92 -2.01 0.11 -18.18
N ARG A 93 -2.31 0.68 -17.01
CA ARG A 93 -2.86 2.04 -16.87
C ARG A 93 -1.85 3.08 -16.40
N LEU A 94 -0.63 2.65 -16.05
CA LEU A 94 0.38 3.58 -15.56
C LEU A 94 0.95 4.44 -16.70
N PRO A 95 1.36 5.67 -16.43
CA PRO A 95 2.00 6.52 -17.43
C PRO A 95 3.33 5.90 -17.86
N LYS A 96 3.62 5.99 -19.18
CA LYS A 96 4.91 5.59 -19.70
C LYS A 96 6.01 6.53 -19.19
N ILE A 97 7.15 5.98 -18.84
CA ILE A 97 8.35 6.75 -18.44
C ILE A 97 9.55 6.28 -19.23
N GLN A 98 10.47 7.19 -19.52
CA GLN A 98 11.73 6.91 -20.22
C GLN A 98 12.87 6.84 -19.20
N GLY A 99 13.82 5.93 -19.42
CA GLY A 99 15.02 5.79 -18.58
C GLY A 99 14.76 5.32 -17.14
N ALA A 100 13.54 4.88 -16.83
CA ALA A 100 13.15 4.32 -15.55
C ALA A 100 11.98 3.35 -15.72
N ARG A 101 11.51 2.74 -14.62
CA ARG A 101 10.30 1.90 -14.61
C ARG A 101 9.53 2.06 -13.31
N TRP A 102 8.23 1.86 -13.37
CA TRP A 102 7.42 1.76 -12.17
C TRP A 102 7.67 0.45 -11.43
N VAL A 103 7.86 0.53 -10.14
CA VAL A 103 7.96 -0.61 -9.21
C VAL A 103 6.79 -0.49 -8.24
N SER A 104 5.99 -1.55 -8.08
CA SER A 104 4.90 -1.55 -7.10
C SER A 104 5.44 -1.67 -5.68
N VAL A 105 4.89 -0.91 -4.77
CA VAL A 105 5.13 -1.03 -3.33
C VAL A 105 4.16 -2.06 -2.77
N GLY A 106 4.55 -3.31 -2.82
CA GLY A 106 3.73 -4.45 -2.44
C GLY A 106 2.73 -4.86 -3.52
N ARG A 107 1.77 -5.65 -3.07
CA ARG A 107 0.71 -6.20 -3.92
C ARG A 107 -0.63 -6.07 -3.20
N LEU A 108 -1.69 -6.10 -3.99
CA LEU A 108 -3.05 -6.36 -3.55
C LEU A 108 -3.59 -7.54 -4.36
N ASP A 109 -4.36 -8.40 -3.73
CA ASP A 109 -5.00 -9.53 -4.41
C ASP A 109 -5.95 -9.05 -5.52
N ALA A 110 -6.30 -9.93 -6.46
CA ALA A 110 -7.23 -9.61 -7.54
C ALA A 110 -8.57 -9.07 -7.01
N ASN A 111 -9.09 -9.69 -5.95
CA ASN A 111 -10.36 -9.33 -5.31
C ASN A 111 -10.21 -8.27 -4.19
N THR A 112 -9.07 -7.57 -4.12
CA THR A 112 -8.84 -6.44 -3.21
C THR A 112 -8.68 -5.17 -4.04
N SER A 113 -9.39 -4.12 -3.65
CA SER A 113 -9.30 -2.80 -4.28
C SER A 113 -8.53 -1.81 -3.40
N GLY A 114 -8.31 -0.61 -3.91
CA GLY A 114 -7.81 0.51 -3.10
C GLY A 114 -6.41 0.98 -3.46
N LEU A 115 -5.78 1.65 -2.50
CA LEU A 115 -4.50 2.33 -2.68
C LEU A 115 -3.37 1.34 -2.94
N LEU A 116 -2.71 1.50 -4.08
CA LEU A 116 -1.45 0.84 -4.40
C LEU A 116 -0.43 1.91 -4.81
N LEU A 117 0.74 1.89 -4.19
CA LEU A 117 1.81 2.83 -4.52
C LEU A 117 2.74 2.23 -5.57
N PHE A 118 3.23 3.08 -6.48
CA PHE A 118 4.28 2.76 -7.43
C PHE A 118 5.38 3.80 -7.31
N THR A 119 6.62 3.39 -7.46
CA THR A 119 7.77 4.32 -7.46
C THR A 119 8.76 3.99 -8.55
N THR A 120 9.56 4.98 -8.97
CA THR A 120 10.73 4.78 -9.82
C THR A 120 11.96 4.33 -9.02
N ASP A 121 11.94 4.54 -7.69
CA ASP A 121 13.03 4.15 -6.78
C ASP A 121 12.77 2.73 -6.22
N GLY A 122 13.54 1.77 -6.73
CA GLY A 122 13.44 0.38 -6.27
C GLY A 122 13.96 0.13 -4.86
N GLU A 123 14.78 1.03 -4.31
CA GLU A 123 15.23 0.95 -2.91
C GLU A 123 14.13 1.42 -1.97
N LEU A 124 13.46 2.53 -2.30
CA LEU A 124 12.28 2.99 -1.58
C LEU A 124 11.20 1.90 -1.54
N ALA A 125 10.89 1.29 -2.71
CA ALA A 125 9.92 0.21 -2.77
C ALA A 125 10.30 -0.97 -1.86
N ASN A 126 11.57 -1.39 -1.92
CA ASN A 126 12.08 -2.50 -1.13
C ASN A 126 11.95 -2.25 0.37
N ARG A 127 12.38 -1.08 0.84
CA ARG A 127 12.34 -0.72 2.26
C ARG A 127 10.91 -0.55 2.78
N LEU A 128 10.01 0.08 2.02
CA LEU A 128 8.60 0.22 2.38
C LEU A 128 7.87 -1.13 2.52
N MET A 129 8.29 -2.12 1.74
CA MET A 129 7.72 -3.47 1.80
C MET A 129 8.33 -4.35 2.89
N HIS A 130 9.51 -4.00 3.40
CA HIS A 130 10.24 -4.86 4.32
C HIS A 130 9.50 -4.99 5.66
N PRO A 131 9.26 -6.21 6.18
CA PRO A 131 8.48 -6.41 7.40
C PRO A 131 9.04 -5.67 8.63
N SER A 132 10.36 -5.49 8.73
CA SER A 132 10.99 -4.78 9.85
C SER A 132 10.62 -3.31 9.96
N ARG A 133 10.08 -2.70 8.89
CA ARG A 133 9.66 -1.30 8.90
C ARG A 133 8.26 -1.09 9.43
N GLN A 134 7.48 -2.14 9.57
CA GLN A 134 6.13 -2.14 10.18
C GLN A 134 5.24 -0.98 9.68
N VAL A 135 5.33 -0.68 8.39
CA VAL A 135 4.54 0.42 7.79
C VAL A 135 3.06 0.08 7.88
N GLU A 136 2.29 0.93 8.54
CA GLU A 136 0.85 0.74 8.72
C GLU A 136 0.08 0.71 7.40
N ARG A 137 -0.85 -0.23 7.31
CA ARG A 137 -1.81 -0.35 6.21
C ARG A 137 -3.21 -0.39 6.79
N GLU A 138 -4.05 0.52 6.34
CA GLU A 138 -5.43 0.59 6.79
C GLU A 138 -6.38 0.15 5.69
N TYR A 139 -7.33 -0.68 6.07
CA TYR A 139 -8.32 -1.25 5.17
C TYR A 139 -9.74 -0.94 5.64
N LEU A 140 -10.60 -0.60 4.69
CA LEU A 140 -12.04 -0.67 4.86
C LEU A 140 -12.46 -2.09 4.46
N VAL A 141 -12.97 -2.84 5.42
CA VAL A 141 -13.39 -4.23 5.24
C VAL A 141 -14.88 -4.37 5.48
N ARG A 142 -15.58 -5.08 4.60
CA ARG A 142 -16.93 -5.53 4.84
C ARG A 142 -16.92 -7.04 5.05
N VAL A 143 -17.37 -7.45 6.22
CA VAL A 143 -17.51 -8.85 6.61
C VAL A 143 -18.97 -9.27 6.58
N PHE A 144 -19.19 -10.54 6.29
CA PHE A 144 -20.49 -11.18 6.33
C PHE A 144 -20.46 -12.30 7.37
N GLY A 145 -21.41 -12.28 8.31
CA GLY A 145 -21.51 -13.21 9.42
C GLY A 145 -21.79 -12.48 10.73
N GLU A 146 -22.01 -13.23 11.79
CA GLU A 146 -22.16 -12.68 13.12
C GLU A 146 -20.81 -12.14 13.63
N VAL A 147 -20.83 -10.94 14.19
CA VAL A 147 -19.65 -10.33 14.80
C VAL A 147 -20.01 -9.88 16.21
N ASN A 148 -19.21 -10.30 17.19
CA ASN A 148 -19.36 -9.91 18.58
C ASN A 148 -18.07 -9.28 19.12
N GLU A 149 -18.17 -8.65 20.30
CA GLU A 149 -17.05 -7.96 20.94
C GLU A 149 -15.88 -8.89 21.27
N LYS A 150 -16.16 -10.15 21.65
CA LYS A 150 -15.12 -11.14 21.95
C LYS A 150 -14.26 -11.45 20.72
N MET A 151 -14.87 -11.58 19.53
CA MET A 151 -14.13 -11.79 18.27
C MET A 151 -13.21 -10.60 17.98
N ILE A 152 -13.69 -9.36 18.14
CA ILE A 152 -12.87 -8.16 17.96
C ILE A 152 -11.70 -8.13 18.93
N GLN A 153 -11.94 -8.44 20.20
CA GLN A 153 -10.88 -8.53 21.21
C GLN A 153 -9.82 -9.59 20.85
N ASN A 154 -10.24 -10.76 20.36
CA ASN A 154 -9.31 -11.79 19.88
C ASN A 154 -8.45 -11.28 18.72
N LEU A 155 -9.07 -10.62 17.73
CA LEU A 155 -8.37 -10.08 16.56
C LEU A 155 -7.36 -8.99 16.91
N VAL A 156 -7.59 -8.22 17.97
CA VAL A 156 -6.66 -7.19 18.46
C VAL A 156 -5.57 -7.81 19.35
N ARG A 157 -5.90 -8.81 20.18
CA ARG A 157 -4.90 -9.52 21.00
C ARG A 157 -3.97 -10.36 20.16
N GLY A 158 -4.45 -10.91 19.08
CA GLY A 158 -3.75 -11.80 18.17
C GLY A 158 -4.36 -13.20 18.14
N VAL A 159 -4.35 -13.77 16.97
CA VAL A 159 -4.78 -15.14 16.69
C VAL A 159 -3.67 -15.88 15.96
N GLU A 160 -3.54 -17.17 16.25
CA GLU A 160 -2.57 -18.02 15.56
C GLU A 160 -3.12 -18.37 14.18
N LEU A 161 -2.36 -18.03 13.15
CA LEU A 161 -2.58 -18.41 11.76
C LEU A 161 -1.53 -19.45 11.37
N GLU A 162 -1.68 -20.09 10.21
CA GLU A 162 -0.74 -21.11 9.71
C GLU A 162 0.72 -20.63 9.64
N ASP A 163 0.93 -19.32 9.45
CA ASP A 163 2.23 -18.66 9.34
C ASP A 163 2.62 -17.83 10.57
N GLY A 164 2.01 -18.15 11.73
CA GLY A 164 2.28 -17.59 13.05
C GLY A 164 1.27 -16.55 13.51
N LEU A 165 1.51 -16.01 14.71
CA LEU A 165 0.65 -15.03 15.35
C LEU A 165 0.42 -13.82 14.45
N ALA A 166 -0.84 -13.42 14.28
CA ALA A 166 -1.26 -12.24 13.52
C ALA A 166 -2.34 -11.47 14.28
N ARG A 167 -2.41 -10.16 14.10
CA ARG A 167 -3.38 -9.31 14.77
C ARG A 167 -3.70 -8.05 13.97
N PHE A 168 -4.80 -7.43 14.28
CA PHE A 168 -5.03 -6.03 13.94
C PHE A 168 -4.44 -5.13 15.03
N GLU A 169 -3.79 -4.05 14.61
CA GLU A 169 -3.37 -2.99 15.53
C GLU A 169 -4.56 -2.14 15.99
N ASP A 170 -5.55 -1.99 15.11
CA ASP A 170 -6.78 -1.26 15.42
C ASP A 170 -7.97 -1.84 14.62
N VAL A 171 -9.17 -1.81 15.23
CA VAL A 171 -10.43 -2.25 14.63
C VAL A 171 -11.52 -1.26 15.00
N VAL A 172 -12.05 -0.54 14.02
CA VAL A 172 -13.10 0.47 14.22
C VAL A 172 -14.36 0.09 13.44
N TYR A 173 -15.45 -0.17 14.16
CA TYR A 173 -16.76 -0.42 13.55
C TYR A 173 -17.35 0.86 12.95
N THR A 174 -17.82 0.80 11.71
CA THR A 174 -18.38 1.96 11.00
C THR A 174 -19.85 1.83 10.62
N GLY A 175 -20.45 0.68 10.92
CA GLY A 175 -21.85 0.41 10.63
C GLY A 175 -22.04 -0.89 9.83
N GLY A 176 -23.28 -1.22 9.58
CA GLY A 176 -23.66 -2.42 8.84
C GLY A 176 -25.18 -2.56 8.78
N GLU A 177 -25.63 -3.54 8.00
CA GLU A 177 -27.05 -3.89 7.88
C GLU A 177 -27.17 -5.42 7.81
N GLY A 178 -28.04 -5.98 8.67
CA GLY A 178 -28.19 -7.43 8.81
C GLY A 178 -26.87 -8.11 9.16
N MET A 179 -26.50 -9.13 8.39
CA MET A 179 -25.24 -9.88 8.55
C MET A 179 -24.01 -9.18 7.96
N ASN A 180 -24.16 -7.99 7.37
CA ASN A 180 -23.04 -7.24 6.81
C ASN A 180 -22.54 -6.19 7.81
N HIS A 181 -21.30 -6.29 8.20
CA HIS A 181 -20.63 -5.35 9.10
C HIS A 181 -19.44 -4.71 8.40
N THR A 182 -19.21 -3.42 8.63
CA THR A 182 -18.12 -2.68 8.01
C THR A 182 -17.19 -2.13 9.08
N PHE A 183 -15.88 -2.33 8.88
CA PHE A 183 -14.84 -1.90 9.81
C PHE A 183 -13.71 -1.19 9.08
N TYR A 184 -13.03 -0.28 9.76
CA TYR A 184 -11.64 0.05 9.44
C TYR A 184 -10.75 -0.85 10.28
N VAL A 185 -9.72 -1.42 9.67
CA VAL A 185 -8.71 -2.24 10.35
C VAL A 185 -7.32 -1.80 9.95
N VAL A 186 -6.37 -1.84 10.90
CA VAL A 186 -4.97 -1.48 10.68
C VAL A 186 -4.10 -2.72 10.92
N ILE A 187 -3.14 -2.94 10.00
CA ILE A 187 -2.08 -3.95 10.14
C ILE A 187 -0.72 -3.32 9.87
N ASN A 188 0.33 -3.82 10.50
CA ASN A 188 1.73 -3.40 10.32
C ASN A 188 2.50 -4.30 9.37
N GLU A 189 1.94 -5.42 9.00
CA GLU A 189 2.52 -6.41 8.09
C GLU A 189 1.66 -6.59 6.84
N GLY A 190 2.02 -7.49 5.98
CA GLY A 190 1.29 -7.71 4.72
C GLY A 190 1.47 -9.13 4.23
N ARG A 191 1.21 -10.11 5.12
CA ARG A 191 1.21 -11.52 4.76
C ARG A 191 0.13 -11.80 3.71
N ASN A 192 0.25 -12.92 3.05
CA ASN A 192 -0.74 -13.31 2.03
C ASN A 192 -2.13 -13.37 2.65
N ARG A 193 -3.08 -12.60 2.08
CA ARG A 193 -4.50 -12.54 2.48
C ARG A 193 -4.74 -12.35 3.99
N GLU A 194 -3.84 -11.69 4.70
CA GLU A 194 -3.81 -11.58 6.16
C GLU A 194 -5.12 -11.06 6.75
N VAL A 195 -5.64 -9.92 6.25
CA VAL A 195 -6.92 -9.35 6.72
C VAL A 195 -8.08 -10.34 6.55
N ARG A 196 -8.10 -11.11 5.47
CA ARG A 196 -9.16 -12.11 5.22
C ARG A 196 -9.03 -13.28 6.18
N ARG A 197 -7.82 -13.84 6.32
CA ARG A 197 -7.56 -14.96 7.24
C ARG A 197 -7.84 -14.61 8.71
N LEU A 198 -7.52 -13.38 9.12
CA LEU A 198 -7.83 -12.88 10.46
C LEU A 198 -9.34 -12.93 10.73
N TRP A 199 -10.18 -12.40 9.85
CA TRP A 199 -11.63 -12.48 10.00
C TRP A 199 -12.16 -13.91 9.89
N GLU A 200 -11.68 -14.67 8.92
CA GLU A 200 -12.07 -16.07 8.69
C GLU A 200 -11.75 -16.96 9.89
N SER A 201 -10.68 -16.68 10.64
CA SER A 201 -10.33 -17.39 11.89
C SER A 201 -11.37 -17.23 13.01
N GLN A 202 -12.19 -16.18 12.95
CA GLN A 202 -13.27 -15.93 13.90
C GLN A 202 -14.65 -16.33 13.36
N GLY A 203 -14.74 -16.82 12.12
CA GLY A 203 -15.97 -17.28 11.48
C GLY A 203 -16.52 -16.38 10.36
N PRO A 204 -16.56 -15.05 10.50
CA PRO A 204 -17.06 -14.17 9.44
C PRO A 204 -16.18 -14.20 8.19
N THR A 205 -16.79 -14.03 7.01
CA THR A 205 -16.07 -13.96 5.72
C THR A 205 -15.95 -12.52 5.21
N VAL A 206 -14.82 -12.17 4.62
CA VAL A 206 -14.60 -10.84 4.03
C VAL A 206 -15.23 -10.77 2.64
N SER A 207 -16.34 -10.05 2.52
CA SER A 207 -17.06 -9.85 1.25
C SER A 207 -16.45 -8.73 0.40
N ARG A 208 -15.93 -7.64 1.01
CA ARG A 208 -15.22 -6.57 0.31
C ARG A 208 -14.01 -6.12 1.11
N LEU A 209 -12.91 -5.82 0.39
CA LEU A 209 -11.68 -5.35 1.00
C LEU A 209 -11.10 -4.21 0.15
N LYS A 210 -10.83 -3.08 0.80
CA LYS A 210 -10.29 -1.89 0.15
C LYS A 210 -9.20 -1.28 1.00
N ARG A 211 -7.95 -1.24 0.52
CA ARG A 211 -6.90 -0.49 1.20
C ARG A 211 -7.12 1.01 1.03
N VAL A 212 -7.23 1.73 2.13
CA VAL A 212 -7.53 3.17 2.13
C VAL A 212 -6.34 4.03 2.54
N ARG A 213 -5.32 3.44 3.20
CA ARG A 213 -4.13 4.15 3.67
C ARG A 213 -2.89 3.24 3.60
N TYR A 214 -1.74 3.84 3.37
CA TYR A 214 -0.42 3.23 3.45
C TYR A 214 0.55 4.25 4.07
N GLY A 215 1.07 4.00 5.28
CA GLY A 215 1.64 5.06 6.11
C GLY A 215 0.65 6.23 6.24
N ASP A 216 1.08 7.46 5.98
CA ASP A 216 0.18 8.63 5.95
C ASP A 216 -0.35 8.99 4.56
N ILE A 217 -0.12 8.13 3.57
CA ILE A 217 -0.68 8.33 2.24
C ILE A 217 -2.09 7.74 2.18
N PHE A 218 -3.07 8.59 1.96
CA PHE A 218 -4.49 8.21 1.87
C PHE A 218 -4.94 8.08 0.43
N LEU A 219 -5.84 7.13 0.19
CA LEU A 219 -6.55 7.05 -1.08
C LEU A 219 -7.46 8.28 -1.21
N ASP A 220 -7.16 9.11 -2.20
CA ASP A 220 -7.99 10.28 -2.48
C ASP A 220 -9.39 9.85 -2.96
N LYS A 221 -10.42 10.46 -2.35
CA LYS A 221 -11.82 10.18 -2.70
C LYS A 221 -12.19 10.56 -4.13
N LYS A 222 -11.47 11.53 -4.71
CA LYS A 222 -11.69 11.99 -6.08
C LYS A 222 -10.97 11.12 -7.12
N LEU A 223 -9.99 10.31 -6.67
CA LEU A 223 -9.28 9.43 -7.58
C LEU A 223 -10.23 8.34 -8.08
N PRO A 224 -10.54 8.26 -9.38
CA PRO A 224 -11.41 7.24 -9.92
C PRO A 224 -10.74 5.86 -9.86
N ARG A 225 -11.53 4.80 -9.84
CA ARG A 225 -11.01 3.43 -9.92
C ARG A 225 -10.23 3.22 -11.22
N GLY A 226 -9.02 2.68 -11.11
CA GLY A 226 -8.09 2.55 -12.23
C GLY A 226 -7.37 3.85 -12.60
N GLY A 227 -7.61 4.93 -11.87
CA GLY A 227 -6.85 6.19 -11.99
C GLY A 227 -5.62 6.20 -11.09
N TRP A 228 -4.72 7.11 -11.40
CA TRP A 228 -3.52 7.38 -10.61
C TRP A 228 -3.30 8.88 -10.44
N MET A 229 -2.56 9.23 -9.41
CA MET A 229 -2.05 10.58 -9.19
C MET A 229 -0.61 10.50 -8.71
N GLU A 230 0.21 11.46 -9.09
CA GLU A 230 1.58 11.56 -8.63
C GLU A 230 1.63 12.28 -7.28
N LEU A 231 2.42 11.76 -6.35
CA LEU A 231 2.60 12.34 -5.02
C LEU A 231 3.51 13.56 -5.09
N GLU A 232 3.18 14.61 -4.33
CA GLU A 232 4.02 15.80 -4.21
C GLU A 232 5.34 15.48 -3.48
N LEU A 233 6.35 16.34 -3.68
CA LEU A 233 7.68 16.18 -3.06
C LEU A 233 7.61 15.95 -1.54
N LYS A 234 6.71 16.64 -0.85
CA LYS A 234 6.52 16.47 0.60
C LYS A 234 6.05 15.06 0.97
N GLU A 235 5.17 14.47 0.18
CA GLU A 235 4.66 13.11 0.39
C GLU A 235 5.71 12.06 0.03
N VAL A 236 6.48 12.32 -1.04
CA VAL A 236 7.63 11.47 -1.42
C VAL A 236 8.67 11.48 -0.29
N ASN A 237 9.03 12.66 0.23
CA ASN A 237 10.01 12.78 1.29
C ASN A 237 9.53 12.19 2.62
N TYR A 238 8.23 12.28 2.93
CA TYR A 238 7.65 11.56 4.06
C TYR A 238 7.85 10.04 3.95
N LEU A 239 7.61 9.46 2.75
CA LEU A 239 7.84 8.02 2.53
C LEU A 239 9.31 7.65 2.62
N ARG A 240 10.22 8.51 2.15
CA ARG A 240 11.67 8.30 2.22
C ARG A 240 12.18 8.37 3.65
N GLU A 241 11.75 9.38 4.41
CA GLU A 241 12.09 9.56 5.82
C GLU A 241 11.65 8.37 6.68
N MET A 242 10.42 7.87 6.46
CA MET A 242 9.89 6.70 7.16
C MET A 242 10.80 5.47 7.05
N VAL A 243 11.56 5.35 5.97
CA VAL A 243 12.46 4.22 5.71
C VAL A 243 13.93 4.61 5.69
N GLU A 244 14.29 5.75 6.30
CA GLU A 244 15.67 6.22 6.46
C GLU A 244 16.42 6.37 5.12
N LEU A 245 15.75 6.92 4.12
CA LEU A 245 16.35 7.36 2.86
C LEU A 245 16.51 8.88 2.85
N ALA A 246 17.59 9.35 2.24
CA ALA A 246 17.82 10.78 2.06
C ALA A 246 16.65 11.43 1.30
N PRO A 247 16.23 12.66 1.67
CA PRO A 247 15.14 13.33 0.99
C PRO A 247 15.49 13.68 -0.47
N GLU A 248 14.50 13.65 -1.34
CA GLU A 248 14.60 14.20 -2.69
C GLU A 248 14.61 15.72 -2.66
N LYS A 249 15.39 16.31 -3.56
CA LYS A 249 15.52 17.76 -3.72
C LYS A 249 14.60 18.31 -4.79
N THR A 250 14.23 17.48 -5.77
CA THR A 250 13.49 17.89 -6.97
C THR A 250 12.22 17.08 -7.14
N SER A 251 11.23 17.67 -7.80
CA SER A 251 10.00 17.00 -8.22
C SER A 251 9.71 17.36 -9.67
N LEU A 252 9.19 16.43 -10.43
CA LEU A 252 8.72 16.67 -11.80
C LEU A 252 7.27 17.17 -11.86
N ILE A 253 6.63 17.36 -10.71
CA ILE A 253 5.26 17.85 -10.61
C ILE A 253 5.28 19.37 -10.62
N ASP A 254 4.45 19.99 -11.45
CA ASP A 254 4.21 21.43 -11.43
C ASP A 254 3.59 21.85 -10.08
N PRO A 255 4.27 22.68 -9.28
CA PRO A 255 3.79 23.14 -7.98
C PRO A 255 2.56 24.06 -8.07
N HIS A 256 2.26 24.59 -9.25
CA HIS A 256 1.14 25.52 -9.48
C HIS A 256 -0.20 24.84 -9.76
N ASN A 257 -0.25 23.51 -9.85
CA ASN A 257 -1.50 22.77 -10.02
C ASN A 257 -2.33 22.79 -8.72
N THR A 258 -3.11 23.86 -8.53
CA THR A 258 -3.80 24.23 -7.30
C THR A 258 -4.98 23.32 -6.90
N SER A 259 -5.40 22.38 -7.75
CA SER A 259 -6.53 21.48 -7.45
C SER A 259 -6.24 20.58 -6.23
N ARG A 260 -4.97 20.27 -5.98
CA ARG A 260 -4.52 19.38 -4.89
C ARG A 260 -4.51 20.03 -3.49
N LYS A 261 -4.39 21.37 -3.38
CA LYS A 261 -4.43 22.08 -2.08
C LYS A 261 -5.79 21.93 -1.36
N ARG A 262 -6.90 21.88 -2.12
CA ARG A 262 -8.25 21.68 -1.57
C ARG A 262 -8.44 20.28 -0.98
N ASP A 263 -7.72 19.28 -1.44
CA ASP A 263 -7.90 17.87 -1.07
C ASP A 263 -7.19 17.52 0.24
N ARG A 264 -6.05 18.15 0.55
CA ARG A 264 -5.37 18.02 1.86
C ARG A 264 -6.24 18.48 3.03
N SER A 265 -6.93 19.61 2.88
CA SER A 265 -7.84 20.11 3.93
C SER A 265 -9.04 19.17 4.15
N ARG A 266 -9.42 18.42 3.10
CA ARG A 266 -10.51 17.47 3.13
C ARG A 266 -10.11 16.15 3.82
N SER A 267 -8.91 15.64 3.57
CA SER A 267 -8.35 14.46 4.25
C SER A 267 -8.19 14.70 5.75
N GLN A 268 -7.70 15.87 6.15
CA GLN A 268 -7.64 16.27 7.57
C GLN A 268 -9.05 16.40 8.21
N LYS A 269 -10.06 16.86 7.45
CA LYS A 269 -11.45 16.91 7.94
C LYS A 269 -12.03 15.51 8.15
N ILE A 270 -11.64 14.53 7.32
CA ILE A 270 -12.08 13.14 7.45
C ILE A 270 -11.45 12.51 8.70
N ARG A 271 -10.12 12.64 8.90
CA ARG A 271 -9.46 12.20 10.15
C ARG A 271 -10.14 12.76 11.39
N ARG A 272 -10.43 14.08 11.39
CA ARG A 272 -11.13 14.73 12.52
C ARG A 272 -12.58 14.26 12.66
N ALA A 273 -13.24 13.83 11.59
CA ALA A 273 -14.59 13.29 11.65
C ALA A 273 -14.61 11.85 12.17
N VAL A 274 -13.67 11.01 11.75
CA VAL A 274 -13.49 9.64 12.28
C VAL A 274 -13.16 9.71 13.77
N LYS A 275 -12.15 10.47 14.17
CA LYS A 275 -11.77 10.64 15.58
C LYS A 275 -12.93 11.17 16.45
N ARG A 276 -13.73 12.14 15.95
CA ARG A 276 -14.92 12.62 16.66
C ARG A 276 -16.05 11.58 16.74
N HIS A 277 -16.14 10.70 15.76
CA HIS A 277 -17.09 9.59 15.79
C HIS A 277 -16.68 8.56 16.85
N GLU A 278 -15.41 8.20 16.90
CA GLU A 278 -14.83 7.33 17.94
C GLU A 278 -15.05 7.90 19.35
N GLU A 279 -14.79 9.19 19.55
CA GLU A 279 -15.04 9.87 20.82
C GLU A 279 -16.54 9.87 21.21
N ARG A 280 -17.45 9.94 20.24
CA ARG A 280 -18.90 9.85 20.48
C ARG A 280 -19.36 8.44 20.82
N VAL A 281 -18.84 7.43 20.13
CA VAL A 281 -19.15 6.02 20.39
C VAL A 281 -18.65 5.62 21.77
N ASN A 282 -17.41 5.98 22.12
CA ASN A 282 -16.83 5.71 23.44
C ASN A 282 -17.57 6.45 24.57
N ASN A 283 -18.04 7.69 24.34
CA ASN A 283 -18.82 8.44 25.31
C ASN A 283 -20.30 8.00 25.40
N SER A 284 -20.89 7.41 24.35
CA SER A 284 -22.27 6.91 24.40
C SER A 284 -22.38 5.57 25.11
N GLY A 285 -21.34 4.71 25.04
CA GLY A 285 -21.25 3.47 25.80
C GLY A 285 -21.26 3.69 27.33
N GLY A 286 -20.71 4.83 27.80
CA GLY A 286 -20.71 5.18 29.24
C GLY A 286 -22.04 5.71 29.76
N ARG A 287 -22.95 6.21 28.91
CA ARG A 287 -24.25 6.78 29.32
C ARG A 287 -25.42 5.79 29.35
N ALA A 288 -25.32 4.66 28.69
CA ALA A 288 -26.38 3.64 28.67
C ALA A 288 -26.55 2.92 30.01
N ASN A 289 -25.54 2.94 30.88
CA ASN A 289 -25.57 2.24 32.17
C ASN A 289 -26.06 3.07 33.37
N GLN A 290 -26.46 4.35 33.19
CA GLN A 290 -26.93 5.20 34.29
C GLN A 290 -28.45 5.51 34.29
N ARG A 291 -29.25 4.95 33.37
CA ARG A 291 -30.69 5.20 33.32
C ARG A 291 -31.52 3.92 33.45
N ARG A 292 -31.50 3.28 34.62
CA ARG A 292 -32.61 2.45 35.14
C ARG A 292 -32.54 2.39 36.67
N LYS A 293 -33.01 3.45 37.35
CA LYS A 293 -33.56 3.28 38.71
C LYS A 293 -35.04 2.99 38.56
N PRO A 294 -35.57 1.94 39.19
CA PRO A 294 -37.00 1.63 39.11
C PRO A 294 -37.84 2.70 39.86
N ALA A 295 -38.91 3.14 39.23
CA ALA A 295 -39.88 4.07 39.83
C ALA A 295 -40.57 3.37 41.01
N LYS A 296 -40.57 4.02 42.19
CA LYS A 296 -41.34 3.59 43.40
C LYS A 296 -42.82 3.65 43.08
N ALA A 297 -43.51 2.53 43.28
CA ALA A 297 -44.96 2.43 43.20
C ALA A 297 -45.61 3.34 44.29
N LYS A 298 -46.50 4.23 43.87
CA LYS A 298 -47.35 4.99 44.75
C LYS A 298 -48.52 4.10 45.16
N THR A 299 -48.54 3.67 46.41
CA THR A 299 -49.72 3.06 47.08
C THR A 299 -50.84 4.10 47.20
N ARG A 300 -51.93 3.80 46.50
CA ARG A 300 -53.22 4.52 46.69
C ARG A 300 -53.86 4.04 47.98
N ARG A 301 -53.98 4.90 49.01
CA ARG A 301 -54.91 4.71 50.14
C ARG A 301 -56.28 5.15 49.68
N GLN A 302 -57.25 4.22 49.76
CA GLN A 302 -58.69 4.56 49.85
C GLN A 302 -58.99 4.79 51.29
N GLY A 303 -59.80 5.82 51.57
CA GLY A 303 -60.55 6.17 52.70
C GLY A 303 -61.63 7.17 52.27
#